data_dec955492aa8d9e2dbb436c2e88c9721
#
_entry.id   dec955492aa8d9e2dbb436c2e88c9721
#
_cell.length_a   1.000
_cell.length_b   1.000
_cell.length_c   1.000
_cell.angle_alpha   90.00
_cell.angle_beta   90.00
_cell.angle_gamma   90.00
#
_symmetry.space_group_name_H-M   'P 1'
#
loop_
_entity.id
_entity.type
_entity.pdbx_description
1 polymer ?
#
loop_
_entity_poly.entity_id
_entity_poly.type
_entity_poly.pdbx_seq_one_letter_code
_entity_poly.pdbx_strand_id
1 'polypeptide(L)'
;MRVGLDIGSTTIKCVVLDEHDALLYSTYERHYSHILEKAQELLRRIDAEQLHGQKALLSISGSAGMGLADSCGVPFVQEVFSTRVAVKRFVPATDCVIELGGEDAKILFLTNGTEVRMNGSCAGGTGAFIDQMATLLKMGADEMNKAAENAQRTYTIASRCGVFAKSDVQPLINQGARTEDIAASIYKAVVNQTIAGLAQGRPIKGNILYLGGPLTFSSVLRKSFDEALNVTGICPENSLLYVALGAALYADKAFVLSEVADALDQYAATATYASEPPLFASKEEYEAFHARHMSHSVPRVPFSAQCGPVHIGIDSGSTTVKLVVVDEKSQILYTNYQPNLGNPLPLIREQLLKIYKEHPGLQVVSVTTTGYGEELVKNAFRCDYGLVETVAHFTAAKYFMPDVDFIIDIGGQDMKCFKIEDGAISNIFLNEACSSGCGSFLQTFAQALGYDVKKFASLGLFADRPVDLGSRCTVFMNSSVKQAQKDGASIENISAGLSISVVKNALYKVIRASSPEELGRKIVVQGGTFYNEAVLRAFEKEMGVEVIRPDIAGLMGAYGAALFGLRQSQKAH
;
A
#
# COMPACT_ATOMS: atom_id res chain seq x y z
N MET A 1 17.53 15.28 34.95
CA MET A 1 16.72 15.24 33.72
C MET A 1 16.09 13.88 33.56
N ARG A 2 14.91 13.81 32.91
CA ARG A 2 14.17 12.59 32.60
C ARG A 2 13.96 12.50 31.09
N VAL A 3 14.21 11.36 30.52
CA VAL A 3 14.06 11.11 29.07
C VAL A 3 13.01 10.03 28.86
N GLY A 4 12.07 10.31 28.01
CA GLY A 4 11.05 9.34 27.59
C GLY A 4 11.11 9.13 26.08
N LEU A 5 11.27 7.88 25.67
CA LEU A 5 11.32 7.47 24.27
C LEU A 5 10.08 6.65 23.95
N ASP A 6 9.29 7.11 22.97
CA ASP A 6 8.14 6.38 22.42
C ASP A 6 8.49 5.88 21.02
N ILE A 7 8.66 4.57 20.89
CA ILE A 7 8.96 3.90 19.62
C ILE A 7 7.69 3.21 19.13
N GLY A 8 6.89 3.96 18.40
CA GLY A 8 5.65 3.46 17.79
C GLY A 8 5.91 2.66 16.51
N SER A 9 4.82 2.22 15.87
CA SER A 9 4.88 1.43 14.63
C SER A 9 5.36 2.22 13.40
N THR A 10 5.18 3.55 13.39
CA THR A 10 5.52 4.42 12.24
C THR A 10 6.45 5.56 12.60
N THR A 11 6.48 5.94 13.88
CA THR A 11 7.19 7.13 14.37
C THR A 11 7.95 6.85 15.65
N ILE A 12 9.05 7.58 15.82
CA ILE A 12 9.79 7.66 17.07
C ILE A 12 9.62 9.07 17.63
N LYS A 13 9.38 9.16 18.94
CA LYS A 13 9.24 10.42 19.65
C LYS A 13 10.12 10.39 20.90
N CYS A 14 10.71 11.50 21.22
CA CYS A 14 11.45 11.65 22.44
C CYS A 14 11.12 12.97 23.12
N VAL A 15 11.15 12.94 24.44
CA VAL A 15 11.05 14.14 25.27
C VAL A 15 12.15 14.13 26.33
N VAL A 16 12.62 15.32 26.67
CA VAL A 16 13.50 15.56 27.82
C VAL A 16 12.78 16.52 28.75
N LEU A 17 12.62 16.08 30.02
CA LEU A 17 12.00 16.88 31.07
C LEU A 17 13.06 17.26 32.11
N ASP A 18 12.91 18.45 32.70
CA ASP A 18 13.68 18.87 33.87
C ASP A 18 13.16 18.21 35.18
N GLU A 19 13.68 18.64 36.32
CA GLU A 19 13.27 18.17 37.64
C GLU A 19 11.85 18.62 38.06
N HIS A 20 11.31 19.65 37.38
CA HIS A 20 9.99 20.20 37.63
C HIS A 20 8.95 19.73 36.58
N ASP A 21 9.31 18.76 35.75
CA ASP A 21 8.49 18.24 34.64
C ASP A 21 8.26 19.23 33.50
N ALA A 22 9.10 20.30 33.39
CA ALA A 22 9.04 21.20 32.25
C ALA A 22 9.71 20.55 31.02
N LEU A 23 9.10 20.71 29.86
CA LEU A 23 9.59 20.16 28.59
C LEU A 23 10.78 21.01 28.08
N LEU A 24 11.98 20.44 28.09
CA LEU A 24 13.20 21.08 27.61
C LEU A 24 13.44 20.78 26.11
N TYR A 25 13.14 19.55 25.68
CA TYR A 25 13.37 19.10 24.32
C TYR A 25 12.27 18.12 23.92
N SER A 26 11.88 18.17 22.64
CA SER A 26 11.00 17.16 22.06
C SER A 26 11.28 16.96 20.59
N THR A 27 11.04 15.74 20.11
CA THR A 27 11.10 15.39 18.71
C THR A 27 10.01 14.40 18.32
N TYR A 28 9.59 14.46 17.06
CA TYR A 28 8.62 13.58 16.42
C TYR A 28 9.12 13.28 15.00
N GLU A 29 9.58 12.07 14.75
CA GLU A 29 10.18 11.66 13.47
C GLU A 29 9.58 10.36 12.95
N ARG A 30 9.45 10.24 11.63
CA ARG A 30 9.14 8.94 10.99
C ARG A 30 10.42 8.12 10.89
N HIS A 31 10.36 6.85 11.28
CA HIS A 31 11.52 5.94 11.18
C HIS A 31 11.56 5.11 9.89
N TYR A 32 10.48 5.07 9.10
CA TYR A 32 10.41 4.34 7.83
C TYR A 32 10.96 2.91 7.93
N SER A 33 10.68 2.23 9.02
CA SER A 33 11.17 0.89 9.40
C SER A 33 12.66 0.78 9.76
N HIS A 34 13.41 1.87 9.71
CA HIS A 34 14.78 1.95 10.26
C HIS A 34 14.72 2.27 11.75
N ILE A 35 14.03 1.39 12.51
CA ILE A 35 13.73 1.65 13.92
C ILE A 35 15.01 1.74 14.74
N LEU A 36 15.93 0.78 14.53
CA LEU A 36 17.16 0.66 15.29
C LEU A 36 18.09 1.85 15.04
N GLU A 37 18.37 2.12 13.75
CA GLU A 37 19.25 3.22 13.35
C GLU A 37 18.71 4.57 13.83
N LYS A 38 17.37 4.77 13.72
CA LYS A 38 16.74 6.00 14.20
C LYS A 38 16.76 6.13 15.71
N ALA A 39 16.60 5.05 16.46
CA ALA A 39 16.70 5.08 17.90
C ALA A 39 18.13 5.43 18.33
N GLN A 40 19.14 4.83 17.72
CA GLN A 40 20.56 5.10 17.99
C GLN A 40 20.93 6.55 17.65
N GLU A 41 20.57 7.02 16.44
CA GLU A 41 20.79 8.40 16.01
C GLU A 41 20.21 9.39 17.02
N LEU A 42 18.95 9.16 17.43
CA LEU A 42 18.23 10.03 18.32
C LEU A 42 18.85 10.05 19.74
N LEU A 43 19.19 8.88 20.29
CA LEU A 43 19.83 8.79 21.60
C LEU A 43 21.18 9.51 21.60
N ARG A 44 22.03 9.31 20.58
CA ARG A 44 23.32 10.00 20.46
C ARG A 44 23.15 11.51 20.30
N ARG A 45 22.18 11.97 19.51
CA ARG A 45 21.86 13.38 19.33
C ARG A 45 21.43 14.05 20.64
N ILE A 46 20.53 13.42 21.38
CA ILE A 46 20.06 13.95 22.67
C ILE A 46 21.19 13.97 23.69
N ASP A 47 22.02 12.93 23.74
CA ASP A 47 23.18 12.89 24.62
C ASP A 47 24.14 14.04 24.34
N ALA A 48 24.47 14.30 23.08
CA ALA A 48 25.37 15.36 22.69
C ALA A 48 24.79 16.78 22.91
N GLU A 49 23.51 17.00 22.54
CA GLU A 49 22.91 18.33 22.49
C GLU A 49 22.27 18.75 23.82
N GLN A 50 21.73 17.81 24.62
CA GLN A 50 20.94 18.11 25.81
C GLN A 50 21.59 17.64 27.10
N LEU A 51 22.26 16.48 27.07
CA LEU A 51 22.80 15.84 28.29
C LEU A 51 24.32 15.97 28.43
N HIS A 52 25.05 16.19 27.34
CA HIS A 52 26.51 16.34 27.31
C HIS A 52 27.25 15.20 28.04
N GLY A 53 26.81 13.95 27.80
CA GLY A 53 27.37 12.76 28.44
C GLY A 53 26.95 12.53 29.91
N GLN A 54 26.05 13.34 30.44
CA GLN A 54 25.53 13.16 31.80
C GLN A 54 24.44 12.08 31.84
N LYS A 55 24.36 11.38 32.95
CA LYS A 55 23.28 10.41 33.19
C LYS A 55 21.93 11.10 33.30
N ALA A 56 20.93 10.54 32.66
CA ALA A 56 19.53 10.92 32.80
C ALA A 56 18.69 9.69 33.13
N LEU A 57 17.58 9.89 33.83
CA LEU A 57 16.57 8.84 33.99
C LEU A 57 15.93 8.57 32.62
N LEU A 58 15.91 7.31 32.21
CA LEU A 58 15.40 6.90 30.88
C LEU A 58 14.38 5.78 31.03
N SER A 59 13.28 5.90 30.29
CA SER A 59 12.45 4.75 30.00
C SER A 59 11.94 4.78 28.54
N ILE A 60 11.61 3.60 28.03
CA ILE A 60 11.15 3.38 26.67
C ILE A 60 9.71 2.91 26.71
N SER A 61 8.91 3.39 25.77
CA SER A 61 7.53 2.98 25.50
C SER A 61 7.33 2.75 24.00
N GLY A 62 6.12 2.44 23.62
CA GLY A 62 5.75 2.26 22.22
C GLY A 62 5.75 0.81 21.77
N SER A 63 4.89 0.54 20.78
CA SER A 63 4.63 -0.82 20.32
C SER A 63 5.85 -1.53 19.70
N ALA A 64 6.86 -0.78 19.25
CA ALA A 64 8.12 -1.32 18.76
C ALA A 64 9.29 -1.18 19.74
N GLY A 65 9.06 -0.60 20.93
CA GLY A 65 10.12 -0.29 21.90
C GLY A 65 10.50 -1.44 22.82
N MET A 66 9.65 -2.44 23.03
CA MET A 66 9.86 -3.48 24.05
C MET A 66 11.16 -4.26 23.85
N GLY A 67 11.39 -4.78 22.65
CA GLY A 67 12.60 -5.55 22.34
C GLY A 67 13.88 -4.72 22.47
N LEU A 68 13.85 -3.44 22.09
CA LEU A 68 14.98 -2.53 22.28
C LEU A 68 15.23 -2.25 23.76
N ALA A 69 14.18 -2.01 24.53
CA ALA A 69 14.28 -1.77 25.97
C ALA A 69 14.92 -2.97 26.70
N ASP A 70 14.44 -4.17 26.40
CA ASP A 70 14.95 -5.41 26.98
C ASP A 70 16.43 -5.64 26.63
N SER A 71 16.83 -5.39 25.37
CA SER A 71 18.22 -5.59 24.93
C SER A 71 19.22 -4.65 25.59
N CYS A 72 18.78 -3.44 25.98
CA CYS A 72 19.63 -2.42 26.64
C CYS A 72 19.46 -2.39 28.16
N GLY A 73 18.57 -3.21 28.73
CA GLY A 73 18.24 -3.18 30.15
C GLY A 73 17.54 -1.89 30.61
N VAL A 74 16.94 -1.16 29.68
CA VAL A 74 16.18 0.06 29.94
C VAL A 74 14.74 -0.32 30.34
N PRO A 75 14.14 0.32 31.37
CA PRO A 75 12.76 0.07 31.77
C PRO A 75 11.78 0.32 30.60
N PHE A 76 10.89 -0.64 30.34
CA PHE A 76 9.79 -0.50 29.40
C PHE A 76 8.49 -0.14 30.11
N VAL A 77 7.76 0.81 29.55
CA VAL A 77 6.44 1.26 30.06
C VAL A 77 5.40 1.09 28.97
N GLN A 78 4.30 0.40 29.29
CA GLN A 78 3.21 0.26 28.32
C GLN A 78 2.60 1.60 27.91
N GLU A 79 2.29 1.78 26.62
CA GLU A 79 1.75 3.01 26.05
C GLU A 79 0.53 3.55 26.81
N VAL A 80 -0.44 2.68 27.07
CA VAL A 80 -1.66 3.04 27.79
C VAL A 80 -1.38 3.58 29.18
N PHE A 81 -0.45 2.94 29.89
CA PHE A 81 -0.03 3.40 31.19
C PHE A 81 0.70 4.74 31.11
N SER A 82 1.61 4.88 30.14
CA SER A 82 2.31 6.15 29.86
C SER A 82 1.33 7.28 29.56
N THR A 83 0.39 7.07 28.62
CA THR A 83 -0.66 8.07 28.31
C THR A 83 -1.41 8.48 29.57
N ARG A 84 -1.82 7.51 30.42
CA ARG A 84 -2.54 7.79 31.66
C ARG A 84 -1.71 8.63 32.64
N VAL A 85 -0.44 8.32 32.80
CA VAL A 85 0.49 9.08 33.69
C VAL A 85 0.61 10.52 33.22
N ALA A 86 0.83 10.74 31.92
CA ALA A 86 0.93 12.08 31.34
C ALA A 86 -0.39 12.86 31.47
N VAL A 87 -1.53 12.23 31.15
CA VAL A 87 -2.84 12.88 31.25
C VAL A 87 -3.11 13.29 32.70
N LYS A 88 -2.85 12.42 33.68
CA LYS A 88 -3.04 12.74 35.10
C LYS A 88 -2.16 13.91 35.54
N ARG A 89 -0.98 14.05 34.97
CA ARG A 89 -0.03 15.11 35.33
C ARG A 89 -0.38 16.45 34.68
N PHE A 90 -0.70 16.44 33.38
CA PHE A 90 -0.84 17.67 32.60
C PHE A 90 -2.29 18.11 32.39
N VAL A 91 -3.27 17.18 32.33
CA VAL A 91 -4.69 17.48 32.13
C VAL A 91 -5.55 16.64 33.08
N PRO A 92 -5.46 16.83 34.41
CA PRO A 92 -6.05 15.94 35.42
C PRO A 92 -7.59 15.90 35.39
N ALA A 93 -8.25 16.88 34.78
CA ALA A 93 -9.70 16.94 34.66
C ALA A 93 -10.27 16.08 33.51
N THR A 94 -9.44 15.29 32.81
CA THR A 94 -9.86 14.47 31.67
C THR A 94 -10.71 13.29 32.13
N ASP A 95 -11.88 13.12 31.53
CA ASP A 95 -12.78 11.97 31.75
C ASP A 95 -12.53 10.84 30.76
N CYS A 96 -12.21 11.20 29.51
CA CYS A 96 -11.98 10.25 28.43
C CYS A 96 -10.88 10.73 27.49
N VAL A 97 -10.05 9.81 27.01
CA VAL A 97 -9.04 10.06 25.98
C VAL A 97 -9.45 9.31 24.73
N ILE A 98 -9.46 9.98 23.58
CA ILE A 98 -9.47 9.34 22.27
C ILE A 98 -8.09 9.56 21.66
N GLU A 99 -7.37 8.46 21.46
CA GLU A 99 -6.02 8.46 20.88
C GLU A 99 -6.06 7.71 19.55
N LEU A 100 -5.70 8.41 18.47
CA LEU A 100 -5.53 7.80 17.15
C LEU A 100 -4.05 7.81 16.78
N GLY A 101 -3.47 6.62 16.75
CA GLY A 101 -2.11 6.40 16.31
C GLY A 101 -2.00 6.22 14.79
N GLY A 102 -0.78 5.93 14.32
CA GLY A 102 -0.55 5.58 12.92
C GLY A 102 -1.36 4.37 12.50
N GLU A 103 -1.49 3.39 13.40
CA GLU A 103 -2.11 2.11 13.06
C GLU A 103 -2.97 1.51 14.16
N ASP A 104 -3.02 2.13 15.32
CA ASP A 104 -3.90 1.77 16.41
C ASP A 104 -4.83 2.93 16.78
N ALA A 105 -5.96 2.59 17.34
CA ALA A 105 -6.92 3.52 17.91
C ALA A 105 -7.27 3.05 19.31
N LYS A 106 -7.32 3.98 20.26
CA LYS A 106 -7.58 3.69 21.67
C LYS A 106 -8.60 4.66 22.24
N ILE A 107 -9.46 4.15 23.12
CA ILE A 107 -10.31 4.97 23.99
C ILE A 107 -9.98 4.60 25.44
N LEU A 108 -9.56 5.58 26.21
CA LEU A 108 -9.29 5.42 27.64
C LEU A 108 -10.40 6.13 28.43
N PHE A 109 -11.17 5.38 29.18
CA PHE A 109 -12.13 5.92 30.13
C PHE A 109 -11.45 6.04 31.48
N LEU A 110 -11.37 7.24 32.05
CA LEU A 110 -10.62 7.54 33.26
C LEU A 110 -11.50 7.74 34.49
N THR A 111 -12.80 7.87 34.31
CA THR A 111 -13.79 8.01 35.38
C THR A 111 -14.43 6.67 35.74
N ASN A 112 -14.69 6.45 37.05
CA ASN A 112 -15.25 5.20 37.59
C ASN A 112 -14.38 3.95 37.34
N GLY A 113 -13.06 4.10 37.48
CA GLY A 113 -12.07 3.07 37.15
C GLY A 113 -11.51 3.25 35.74
N THR A 114 -10.26 2.86 35.56
CA THR A 114 -9.61 2.95 34.22
C THR A 114 -10.02 1.75 33.37
N GLU A 115 -10.68 2.03 32.25
CA GLU A 115 -10.96 1.03 31.22
C GLU A 115 -10.33 1.47 29.90
N VAL A 116 -9.71 0.54 29.21
CA VAL A 116 -9.04 0.78 27.94
C VAL A 116 -9.67 -0.11 26.88
N ARG A 117 -9.98 0.50 25.75
CA ARG A 117 -10.46 -0.20 24.57
C ARG A 117 -9.58 0.16 23.39
N MET A 118 -9.10 -0.85 22.69
CA MET A 118 -8.21 -0.69 21.54
C MET A 118 -8.76 -1.51 20.37
N ASN A 119 -8.50 -1.03 19.15
CA ASN A 119 -8.68 -1.89 17.99
C ASN A 119 -7.59 -2.97 18.02
N GLY A 120 -7.99 -4.23 17.83
CA GLY A 120 -7.05 -5.36 17.82
C GLY A 120 -6.22 -5.39 16.54
N SER A 121 -6.80 -5.91 15.44
CA SER A 121 -6.07 -6.18 14.20
C SER A 121 -6.51 -5.30 13.02
N CYS A 122 -7.45 -4.38 13.20
CA CYS A 122 -8.03 -3.59 12.11
C CYS A 122 -7.46 -2.18 12.09
N ALA A 123 -6.81 -1.80 10.99
CA ALA A 123 -6.31 -0.44 10.77
C ALA A 123 -7.42 0.60 10.50
N GLY A 124 -8.69 0.18 10.41
CA GLY A 124 -9.81 1.10 10.24
C GLY A 124 -9.92 2.08 11.41
N GLY A 125 -10.11 3.35 11.12
CA GLY A 125 -10.15 4.39 12.15
C GLY A 125 -8.77 4.91 12.59
N THR A 126 -7.69 4.59 11.88
CA THR A 126 -6.32 4.97 12.22
C THR A 126 -5.67 5.88 11.17
N GLY A 127 -4.48 6.39 11.46
CA GLY A 127 -3.71 7.21 10.51
C GLY A 127 -3.39 6.48 9.20
N ALA A 128 -3.04 5.20 9.27
CA ALA A 128 -2.77 4.40 8.08
C ALA A 128 -4.01 4.27 7.16
N PHE A 129 -5.21 4.21 7.72
CA PHE A 129 -6.44 4.25 6.93
C PHE A 129 -6.61 5.61 6.24
N ILE A 130 -6.37 6.71 6.96
CA ILE A 130 -6.45 8.07 6.40
C ILE A 130 -5.42 8.24 5.28
N ASP A 131 -4.16 7.83 5.49
CA ASP A 131 -3.08 7.89 4.49
C ASP A 131 -3.43 7.06 3.23
N GLN A 132 -4.03 5.88 3.42
CA GLN A 132 -4.49 5.04 2.31
C GLN A 132 -5.61 5.71 1.50
N MET A 133 -6.56 6.35 2.16
CA MET A 133 -7.65 7.06 1.49
C MET A 133 -7.16 8.34 0.81
N ALA A 134 -6.25 9.08 1.43
CA ALA A 134 -5.60 10.23 0.82
C ALA A 134 -4.84 9.84 -0.46
N THR A 135 -4.10 8.73 -0.43
CA THR A 135 -3.44 8.16 -1.61
C THR A 135 -4.44 7.81 -2.72
N LEU A 136 -5.61 7.24 -2.38
CA LEU A 136 -6.68 6.94 -3.33
C LEU A 136 -7.21 8.21 -4.00
N LEU A 137 -7.30 9.31 -3.24
CA LEU A 137 -7.68 10.64 -3.72
C LEU A 137 -6.51 11.39 -4.40
N LYS A 138 -5.31 10.78 -4.46
CA LYS A 138 -4.07 11.36 -5.02
C LYS A 138 -3.61 12.65 -4.35
N MET A 139 -3.71 12.71 -3.05
CA MET A 139 -3.31 13.86 -2.24
C MET A 139 -2.59 13.41 -0.96
N GLY A 140 -1.90 14.34 -0.30
CA GLY A 140 -1.37 14.14 1.04
C GLY A 140 -2.45 14.24 2.13
N ALA A 141 -2.15 13.78 3.35
CA ALA A 141 -3.09 13.85 4.47
C ALA A 141 -3.47 15.32 4.81
N ASP A 142 -2.51 16.24 4.74
CA ASP A 142 -2.75 17.66 4.98
C ASP A 142 -3.63 18.29 3.90
N GLU A 143 -3.42 17.91 2.63
CA GLU A 143 -4.25 18.36 1.51
C GLU A 143 -5.68 17.81 1.64
N MET A 144 -5.82 16.56 2.08
CA MET A 144 -7.12 15.94 2.32
C MET A 144 -7.87 16.65 3.46
N ASN A 145 -7.20 17.08 4.54
CA ASN A 145 -7.83 17.87 5.60
C ASN A 145 -8.34 19.22 5.05
N LYS A 146 -7.50 19.95 4.31
CA LYS A 146 -7.89 21.24 3.70
C LYS A 146 -9.03 21.08 2.69
N ALA A 147 -9.03 19.99 1.90
CA ALA A 147 -10.13 19.70 1.00
C ALA A 147 -11.43 19.47 1.78
N ALA A 148 -11.39 18.65 2.82
CA ALA A 148 -12.56 18.31 3.63
C ALA A 148 -13.19 19.53 4.33
N GLU A 149 -12.41 20.59 4.65
CA GLU A 149 -12.93 21.85 5.21
C GLU A 149 -13.92 22.55 4.26
N ASN A 150 -13.81 22.31 2.96
CA ASN A 150 -14.64 22.90 1.91
C ASN A 150 -15.79 21.98 1.43
N ALA A 151 -16.08 20.92 2.17
CA ALA A 151 -17.14 20.00 1.82
C ALA A 151 -18.52 20.64 1.93
N GLN A 152 -19.41 20.32 0.99
CA GLN A 152 -20.80 20.79 0.97
C GLN A 152 -21.77 19.69 1.42
N ARG A 153 -21.39 18.43 1.30
CA ARG A 153 -22.17 17.26 1.71
C ARG A 153 -21.26 16.10 2.07
N THR A 154 -21.83 15.08 2.71
CA THR A 154 -21.13 13.82 2.97
C THR A 154 -21.87 12.65 2.37
N TYR A 155 -21.13 11.64 1.93
CA TYR A 155 -21.64 10.37 1.44
C TYR A 155 -21.54 9.30 2.53
N THR A 156 -22.37 8.27 2.44
CA THR A 156 -22.23 7.10 3.31
C THR A 156 -21.08 6.23 2.80
N ILE A 157 -20.04 6.09 3.61
CA ILE A 157 -18.91 5.20 3.39
C ILE A 157 -18.91 4.16 4.49
N ALA A 158 -18.67 2.89 4.12
CA ALA A 158 -18.68 1.79 5.08
C ALA A 158 -17.63 2.00 6.18
N SER A 159 -18.10 2.05 7.41
CA SER A 159 -17.26 2.24 8.60
C SER A 159 -16.77 0.88 9.13
N ARG A 160 -16.15 0.03 8.28
CA ARG A 160 -15.70 -1.32 8.66
C ARG A 160 -14.23 -1.52 8.41
N CYS A 161 -13.80 -1.74 7.18
CA CYS A 161 -12.38 -1.87 6.89
C CYS A 161 -12.02 -1.08 5.63
N GLY A 162 -10.71 -0.76 5.47
CA GLY A 162 -10.22 0.03 4.34
C GLY A 162 -10.58 -0.54 2.96
N VAL A 163 -10.76 -1.86 2.86
CA VAL A 163 -11.17 -2.52 1.61
C VAL A 163 -12.60 -2.12 1.23
N PHE A 164 -13.54 -2.22 2.18
CA PHE A 164 -14.93 -1.81 1.92
C PHE A 164 -15.08 -0.30 1.73
N ALA A 165 -14.34 0.50 2.51
CA ALA A 165 -14.33 1.94 2.31
C ALA A 165 -13.85 2.32 0.90
N LYS A 166 -12.82 1.63 0.39
CA LYS A 166 -12.34 1.82 -0.98
C LYS A 166 -13.39 1.45 -2.02
N SER A 167 -14.13 0.36 -1.81
CA SER A 167 -15.23 -0.06 -2.70
C SER A 167 -16.36 0.97 -2.76
N ASP A 168 -16.56 1.74 -1.69
CA ASP A 168 -17.55 2.83 -1.68
C ASP A 168 -16.99 4.13 -2.28
N VAL A 169 -15.71 4.43 -2.02
CA VAL A 169 -15.06 5.65 -2.50
C VAL A 169 -14.81 5.62 -4.01
N GLN A 170 -14.37 4.49 -4.56
CA GLN A 170 -14.03 4.39 -5.98
C GLN A 170 -15.20 4.70 -6.93
N PRO A 171 -16.43 4.21 -6.71
CA PRO A 171 -17.59 4.61 -7.51
C PRO A 171 -17.90 6.10 -7.41
N LEU A 172 -17.73 6.72 -6.25
CA LEU A 172 -17.94 8.16 -6.08
C LEU A 172 -16.95 8.97 -6.94
N ILE A 173 -15.67 8.57 -6.95
CA ILE A 173 -14.66 9.18 -7.81
C ILE A 173 -15.05 9.01 -9.29
N ASN A 174 -15.45 7.82 -9.70
CA ASN A 174 -15.82 7.53 -11.09
C ASN A 174 -17.07 8.28 -11.55
N GLN A 175 -17.98 8.61 -10.63
CA GLN A 175 -19.17 9.41 -10.86
C GLN A 175 -18.91 10.92 -10.85
N GLY A 176 -17.67 11.35 -10.63
CA GLY A 176 -17.30 12.76 -10.59
C GLY A 176 -17.75 13.49 -9.32
N ALA A 177 -17.94 12.78 -8.21
CA ALA A 177 -18.21 13.42 -6.93
C ALA A 177 -17.06 14.33 -6.53
N ARG A 178 -17.38 15.45 -5.87
CA ARG A 178 -16.36 16.41 -5.43
C ARG A 178 -15.40 15.77 -4.44
N THR A 179 -14.12 15.97 -4.64
CA THR A 179 -13.06 15.40 -3.78
C THR A 179 -13.18 15.87 -2.34
N GLU A 180 -13.62 17.12 -2.13
CA GLU A 180 -13.87 17.71 -0.82
C GLU A 180 -14.95 16.96 -0.04
N ASP A 181 -16.04 16.61 -0.72
CA ASP A 181 -17.16 15.88 -0.14
C ASP A 181 -16.75 14.43 0.20
N ILE A 182 -15.94 13.81 -0.66
CA ILE A 182 -15.40 12.46 -0.41
C ILE A 182 -14.45 12.50 0.78
N ALA A 183 -13.54 13.47 0.85
CA ALA A 183 -12.59 13.63 1.96
C ALA A 183 -13.29 13.78 3.31
N ALA A 184 -14.32 14.63 3.40
CA ALA A 184 -15.12 14.79 4.61
C ALA A 184 -15.87 13.49 4.98
N SER A 185 -16.37 12.76 3.97
CA SER A 185 -17.05 11.47 4.17
C SER A 185 -16.13 10.40 4.74
N ILE A 186 -14.86 10.40 4.34
CA ILE A 186 -13.83 9.50 4.86
C ILE A 186 -13.58 9.81 6.36
N TYR A 187 -13.41 11.08 6.75
CA TYR A 187 -13.24 11.44 8.16
C TYR A 187 -14.45 11.03 9.00
N LYS A 188 -15.67 11.20 8.49
CA LYS A 188 -16.88 10.75 9.17
C LYS A 188 -16.91 9.23 9.32
N ALA A 189 -16.44 8.47 8.32
CA ALA A 189 -16.32 7.01 8.42
C ALA A 189 -15.31 6.60 9.50
N VAL A 190 -14.15 7.28 9.61
CA VAL A 190 -13.16 7.09 10.68
C VAL A 190 -13.80 7.27 12.05
N VAL A 191 -14.52 8.36 12.26
CA VAL A 191 -15.22 8.66 13.53
C VAL A 191 -16.23 7.58 13.88
N ASN A 192 -17.11 7.24 12.94
CA ASN A 192 -18.13 6.22 13.14
C ASN A 192 -17.51 4.87 13.47
N GLN A 193 -16.42 4.49 12.79
CA GLN A 193 -15.73 3.25 13.07
C GLN A 193 -15.07 3.23 14.45
N THR A 194 -14.43 4.33 14.84
CA THR A 194 -13.80 4.44 16.15
C THR A 194 -14.84 4.35 17.27
N ILE A 195 -15.93 5.10 17.15
CA ILE A 195 -17.00 5.09 18.16
C ILE A 195 -17.68 3.71 18.21
N ALA A 196 -18.16 3.21 17.08
CA ALA A 196 -18.90 1.93 17.06
C ALA A 196 -18.01 0.74 17.42
N GLY A 197 -16.77 0.72 16.95
CA GLY A 197 -15.83 -0.38 17.17
C GLY A 197 -15.25 -0.43 18.57
N LEU A 198 -14.96 0.73 19.18
CA LEU A 198 -14.27 0.80 20.46
C LEU A 198 -15.22 1.13 21.63
N ALA A 199 -16.15 2.06 21.48
CA ALA A 199 -17.03 2.42 22.58
C ALA A 199 -18.02 1.30 22.93
N GLN A 200 -18.45 0.48 21.96
CA GLN A 200 -19.31 -0.69 22.15
C GLN A 200 -20.50 -0.41 23.08
N GLY A 201 -21.17 0.73 22.88
CA GLY A 201 -22.32 1.18 23.65
C GLY A 201 -21.98 1.92 24.95
N ARG A 202 -20.72 1.99 25.39
CA ARG A 202 -20.34 2.83 26.53
C ARG A 202 -20.35 4.30 26.12
N PRO A 203 -21.04 5.20 26.85
CA PRO A 203 -21.08 6.62 26.48
C PRO A 203 -19.70 7.27 26.62
N ILE A 204 -19.26 7.99 25.58
CA ILE A 204 -18.10 8.86 25.61
C ILE A 204 -18.62 10.25 25.96
N LYS A 205 -18.28 10.75 27.16
CA LYS A 205 -18.79 12.02 27.70
C LYS A 205 -17.83 12.64 28.70
N GLY A 206 -18.09 13.89 29.07
CA GLY A 206 -17.25 14.67 29.97
C GLY A 206 -16.14 15.42 29.23
N ASN A 207 -15.03 15.66 29.91
CA ASN A 207 -13.87 16.32 29.34
C ASN A 207 -13.09 15.32 28.48
N ILE A 208 -13.20 15.46 27.16
CA ILE A 208 -12.55 14.56 26.20
C ILE A 208 -11.24 15.15 25.74
N LEU A 209 -10.17 14.35 25.79
CA LEU A 209 -8.85 14.69 25.33
C LEU A 209 -8.56 13.97 24.01
N TYR A 210 -8.11 14.72 23.00
CA TYR A 210 -7.70 14.21 21.69
C TYR A 210 -6.19 14.10 21.60
N LEU A 211 -5.67 12.89 21.35
CA LEU A 211 -4.24 12.59 21.27
C LEU A 211 -3.90 11.83 19.97
N GLY A 212 -2.61 11.86 19.65
CA GLY A 212 -2.07 11.14 18.49
C GLY A 212 -2.10 11.93 17.19
N GLY A 213 -1.31 11.49 16.21
CA GLY A 213 -1.07 12.22 14.95
C GLY A 213 -2.32 12.62 14.19
N PRO A 214 -3.22 11.70 13.83
CA PRO A 214 -4.45 12.02 13.11
C PRO A 214 -5.28 13.12 13.76
N LEU A 215 -5.45 13.06 15.07
CA LEU A 215 -6.24 14.06 15.80
C LEU A 215 -5.48 15.37 16.02
N THR A 216 -4.15 15.33 16.08
CA THR A 216 -3.34 16.55 16.18
C THR A 216 -3.36 17.35 14.88
N PHE A 217 -3.16 16.67 13.74
CA PHE A 217 -2.99 17.34 12.44
C PHE A 217 -4.32 17.64 11.73
N SER A 218 -5.41 16.89 12.01
CA SER A 218 -6.68 17.08 11.32
C SER A 218 -7.73 17.80 12.19
N SER A 219 -8.00 19.08 11.86
CA SER A 219 -9.08 19.87 12.45
C SER A 219 -10.46 19.29 12.12
N VAL A 220 -10.65 18.81 10.88
CA VAL A 220 -11.93 18.25 10.41
C VAL A 220 -12.25 16.95 11.17
N LEU A 221 -11.23 16.12 11.44
CA LEU A 221 -11.44 14.88 12.20
C LEU A 221 -11.88 15.18 13.64
N ARG A 222 -11.26 16.13 14.33
CA ARG A 222 -11.69 16.57 15.68
C ARG A 222 -13.10 17.10 15.66
N LYS A 223 -13.41 18.00 14.72
CA LYS A 223 -14.76 18.55 14.55
C LYS A 223 -15.80 17.44 14.31
N SER A 224 -15.45 16.44 13.50
CA SER A 224 -16.35 15.29 13.25
C SER A 224 -16.59 14.45 14.50
N PHE A 225 -15.60 14.30 15.40
CA PHE A 225 -15.79 13.69 16.72
C PHE A 225 -16.68 14.55 17.61
N ASP A 226 -16.44 15.84 17.69
CA ASP A 226 -17.24 16.78 18.47
C ASP A 226 -18.72 16.74 18.07
N GLU A 227 -18.99 16.74 16.77
CA GLU A 227 -20.35 16.64 16.23
C GLU A 227 -21.00 15.27 16.54
N ALA A 228 -20.25 14.17 16.33
CA ALA A 228 -20.78 12.81 16.55
C ALA A 228 -21.06 12.51 18.02
N LEU A 229 -20.28 13.06 18.94
CA LEU A 229 -20.39 12.86 20.39
C LEU A 229 -21.17 13.97 21.09
N ASN A 230 -21.49 15.05 20.40
CA ASN A 230 -22.08 16.28 20.95
C ASN A 230 -21.28 16.83 22.15
N VAL A 231 -19.98 17.04 21.91
CA VAL A 231 -19.01 17.53 22.90
C VAL A 231 -18.12 18.59 22.27
N THR A 232 -17.25 19.21 23.08
CA THR A 232 -16.11 19.99 22.62
C THR A 232 -14.86 19.39 23.25
N GLY A 233 -14.12 18.60 22.48
CA GLY A 233 -12.90 17.95 22.96
C GLY A 233 -11.71 18.89 22.93
N ILE A 234 -10.70 18.57 23.71
CA ILE A 234 -9.45 19.35 23.86
C ILE A 234 -8.31 18.60 23.17
N CYS A 235 -7.58 19.27 22.28
CA CYS A 235 -6.33 18.78 21.71
C CYS A 235 -5.20 19.64 22.32
N PRO A 236 -4.43 19.12 23.29
CA PRO A 236 -3.39 19.88 23.95
C PRO A 236 -2.18 20.13 23.03
N GLU A 237 -1.37 21.13 23.35
CA GLU A 237 -0.22 21.52 22.54
C GLU A 237 0.74 20.35 22.24
N ASN A 238 1.01 19.51 23.23
CA ASN A 238 1.90 18.36 23.09
C ASN A 238 1.16 17.03 22.83
N SER A 239 0.00 17.06 22.17
CA SER A 239 -0.88 15.92 21.92
C SER A 239 -0.21 14.74 21.21
N LEU A 240 0.87 14.95 20.48
CA LEU A 240 1.69 13.92 19.83
C LEU A 240 2.59 13.17 20.81
N LEU A 241 2.90 13.76 21.98
CA LEU A 241 4.02 13.35 22.84
C LEU A 241 3.58 12.69 24.14
N TYR A 242 2.28 12.48 24.37
CA TYR A 242 1.78 12.03 25.67
C TYR A 242 2.34 10.68 26.11
N VAL A 243 2.57 9.76 25.18
CA VAL A 243 3.23 8.48 25.50
C VAL A 243 4.69 8.72 25.93
N ALA A 244 5.45 9.52 25.21
CA ALA A 244 6.84 9.84 25.58
C ALA A 244 6.91 10.64 26.89
N LEU A 245 6.00 11.60 27.11
CA LEU A 245 5.88 12.35 28.37
C LEU A 245 5.61 11.42 29.56
N GLY A 246 4.69 10.49 29.42
CA GLY A 246 4.39 9.52 30.46
C GLY A 246 5.56 8.57 30.74
N ALA A 247 6.26 8.14 29.70
CA ALA A 247 7.48 7.37 29.83
C ALA A 247 8.55 8.15 30.62
N ALA A 248 8.80 9.42 30.27
CA ALA A 248 9.74 10.27 30.99
C ALA A 248 9.38 10.45 32.49
N LEU A 249 8.09 10.67 32.78
CA LEU A 249 7.59 10.81 34.14
C LEU A 249 7.76 9.53 34.98
N TYR A 250 7.75 8.38 34.33
CA TYR A 250 7.87 7.07 34.97
C TYR A 250 9.33 6.60 35.08
N ALA A 251 10.26 7.25 34.38
CA ALA A 251 11.67 6.86 34.38
C ALA A 251 12.30 6.94 35.78
N ASP A 252 12.88 5.82 36.25
CA ASP A 252 13.45 5.66 37.57
C ASP A 252 14.93 5.21 37.57
N LYS A 253 15.47 4.77 36.42
CA LYS A 253 16.87 4.34 36.28
C LYS A 253 17.65 5.30 35.40
N ALA A 254 18.90 5.56 35.82
CA ALA A 254 19.79 6.50 35.15
C ALA A 254 20.75 5.80 34.17
N PHE A 255 20.85 6.35 32.95
CA PHE A 255 21.68 5.86 31.84
C PHE A 255 22.47 7.00 31.22
N VAL A 256 23.61 6.69 30.61
CA VAL A 256 24.25 7.52 29.61
C VAL A 256 23.66 7.11 28.26
N LEU A 257 23.06 8.04 27.51
CA LEU A 257 22.26 7.70 26.32
C LEU A 257 23.12 7.16 25.16
N SER A 258 24.36 7.63 25.03
CA SER A 258 25.30 7.09 24.04
C SER A 258 25.66 5.63 24.32
N GLU A 259 25.83 5.24 25.59
CA GLU A 259 26.07 3.84 25.96
C GLU A 259 24.87 2.95 25.64
N VAL A 260 23.65 3.45 25.82
CA VAL A 260 22.42 2.75 25.42
C VAL A 260 22.36 2.58 23.89
N ALA A 261 22.72 3.63 23.12
CA ALA A 261 22.78 3.55 21.68
C ALA A 261 23.79 2.51 21.18
N ASP A 262 24.95 2.40 21.84
CA ASP A 262 25.97 1.40 21.50
C ASP A 262 25.53 -0.03 21.87
N ALA A 263 24.80 -0.21 22.96
CA ALA A 263 24.24 -1.52 23.34
C ALA A 263 23.21 -2.05 22.32
N LEU A 264 22.53 -1.17 21.57
CA LEU A 264 21.58 -1.54 20.52
C LEU A 264 22.27 -2.20 19.30
N ASP A 265 23.58 -2.06 19.10
CA ASP A 265 24.30 -2.72 18.00
C ASP A 265 24.20 -4.26 18.09
N GLN A 266 24.06 -4.81 19.30
CA GLN A 266 23.93 -6.25 19.51
C GLN A 266 22.50 -6.77 19.23
N TYR A 267 21.50 -5.92 19.27
CA TYR A 267 20.11 -6.32 19.06
C TYR A 267 19.85 -6.82 17.64
N ALA A 268 20.43 -6.18 16.63
CA ALA A 268 20.29 -6.57 15.23
C ALA A 268 20.80 -7.99 14.94
N ALA A 269 21.75 -8.49 15.73
CA ALA A 269 22.34 -9.83 15.53
C ALA A 269 21.45 -10.98 16.03
N THR A 270 20.40 -10.71 16.82
CA THR A 270 19.57 -11.73 17.48
C THR A 270 18.15 -11.84 16.93
N ALA A 271 17.83 -11.10 15.86
CA ALA A 271 16.49 -11.07 15.27
C ALA A 271 15.99 -12.47 14.82
N THR A 272 14.87 -12.92 15.36
CA THR A 272 14.24 -14.21 15.03
C THR A 272 12.82 -14.01 14.53
N TYR A 273 12.63 -14.17 13.23
CA TYR A 273 11.32 -14.21 12.59
C TYR A 273 11.23 -15.42 11.65
N ALA A 274 10.02 -15.89 11.37
CA ALA A 274 9.79 -16.94 10.37
C ALA A 274 10.18 -16.43 8.98
N SER A 275 10.99 -17.19 8.26
CA SER A 275 11.54 -16.75 6.97
C SER A 275 11.33 -17.79 5.87
N GLU A 276 11.22 -17.28 4.66
CA GLU A 276 11.19 -18.03 3.40
C GLU A 276 12.60 -18.11 2.79
N PRO A 277 12.85 -19.05 1.89
CA PRO A 277 14.11 -19.07 1.13
C PRO A 277 14.30 -17.81 0.28
N PRO A 278 15.55 -17.33 0.09
CA PRO A 278 15.87 -16.22 -0.80
C PRO A 278 15.29 -16.41 -2.21
N LEU A 279 14.89 -15.31 -2.85
CA LEU A 279 14.38 -15.35 -4.22
C LEU A 279 15.46 -15.77 -5.21
N PHE A 280 16.66 -15.24 -5.05
CA PHE A 280 17.85 -15.60 -5.81
C PHE A 280 19.00 -15.92 -4.87
N ALA A 281 19.71 -17.01 -5.15
CA ALA A 281 20.90 -17.39 -4.39
C ALA A 281 22.15 -16.61 -4.82
N SER A 282 22.17 -16.11 -6.07
CA SER A 282 23.30 -15.35 -6.61
C SER A 282 22.85 -14.35 -7.69
N LYS A 283 23.77 -13.46 -8.04
CA LYS A 283 23.55 -12.48 -9.11
C LYS A 283 23.48 -13.17 -10.48
N GLU A 284 24.26 -14.20 -10.69
CA GLU A 284 24.28 -14.99 -11.92
C GLU A 284 22.94 -15.68 -12.16
N GLU A 285 22.32 -16.22 -11.11
CA GLU A 285 20.97 -16.80 -11.18
C GLU A 285 19.94 -15.74 -11.60
N TYR A 286 20.03 -14.54 -11.04
CA TYR A 286 19.16 -13.43 -11.42
C TYR A 286 19.38 -13.00 -12.88
N GLU A 287 20.63 -12.87 -13.32
CA GLU A 287 20.95 -12.46 -14.70
C GLU A 287 20.42 -13.49 -15.72
N ALA A 288 20.55 -14.77 -15.44
CA ALA A 288 19.99 -15.84 -16.27
C ALA A 288 18.45 -15.79 -16.32
N PHE A 289 17.81 -15.59 -15.17
CA PHE A 289 16.36 -15.40 -15.07
C PHE A 289 15.88 -14.17 -15.86
N HIS A 290 16.53 -13.02 -15.68
CA HIS A 290 16.22 -11.78 -16.37
C HIS A 290 16.36 -11.93 -17.89
N ALA A 291 17.48 -12.48 -18.36
CA ALA A 291 17.74 -12.72 -19.79
C ALA A 291 16.68 -13.64 -20.42
N ARG A 292 16.27 -14.71 -19.73
CA ARG A 292 15.20 -15.61 -20.19
C ARG A 292 13.88 -14.88 -20.39
N HIS A 293 13.46 -14.05 -19.44
CA HIS A 293 12.21 -13.30 -19.58
C HIS A 293 12.28 -12.20 -20.64
N MET A 294 13.46 -11.57 -20.82
CA MET A 294 13.65 -10.55 -21.86
C MET A 294 13.65 -11.14 -23.28
N SER A 295 13.84 -12.45 -23.45
CA SER A 295 13.75 -13.12 -24.76
C SER A 295 12.32 -13.20 -25.30
N HIS A 296 11.30 -13.09 -24.44
CA HIS A 296 9.88 -13.11 -24.83
C HIS A 296 9.39 -11.70 -25.17
N SER A 297 9.87 -11.14 -26.28
CA SER A 297 9.56 -9.79 -26.74
C SER A 297 8.78 -9.76 -28.04
N VAL A 298 7.95 -8.74 -28.22
CA VAL A 298 7.32 -8.43 -29.50
C VAL A 298 8.25 -7.56 -30.34
N PRO A 299 8.50 -7.91 -31.60
CA PRO A 299 9.28 -7.05 -32.49
C PRO A 299 8.72 -5.64 -32.57
N ARG A 300 9.59 -4.65 -32.44
CA ARG A 300 9.25 -3.22 -32.53
C ARG A 300 9.92 -2.65 -33.77
N VAL A 301 9.16 -1.90 -34.54
CA VAL A 301 9.68 -1.20 -35.73
C VAL A 301 9.41 0.31 -35.61
N PRO A 302 10.27 1.15 -36.18
CA PRO A 302 10.04 2.59 -36.19
C PRO A 302 8.72 2.93 -36.83
N PHE A 303 7.90 3.75 -36.18
CA PHE A 303 6.66 4.24 -36.73
C PHE A 303 6.98 5.34 -37.76
N SER A 304 6.90 5.02 -39.04
CA SER A 304 7.17 5.94 -40.15
C SER A 304 5.94 6.12 -41.04
N ALA A 305 5.90 7.18 -41.82
CA ALA A 305 4.81 7.45 -42.79
C ALA A 305 4.65 6.37 -43.89
N GLN A 306 5.64 5.47 -44.00
CA GLN A 306 5.65 4.34 -44.94
C GLN A 306 5.21 3.01 -44.31
N CYS A 307 4.84 3.00 -43.04
CA CYS A 307 4.17 1.85 -42.45
C CYS A 307 2.85 1.66 -43.15
N GLY A 308 2.61 0.49 -43.73
CA GLY A 308 1.37 0.13 -44.41
C GLY A 308 0.14 0.25 -43.53
N PRO A 309 -0.91 -0.53 -43.78
CA PRO A 309 -2.08 -0.58 -42.93
C PRO A 309 -1.75 -0.91 -41.49
N VAL A 310 -2.42 -0.23 -40.52
CA VAL A 310 -2.18 -0.43 -39.09
C VAL A 310 -3.49 -0.76 -38.34
N HIS A 311 -3.31 -1.41 -37.21
CA HIS A 311 -4.40 -1.81 -36.30
C HIS A 311 -4.15 -1.22 -34.92
N ILE A 312 -5.16 -0.56 -34.36
CA ILE A 312 -5.08 0.09 -33.05
C ILE A 312 -5.87 -0.73 -32.03
N GLY A 313 -5.22 -1.08 -30.91
CA GLY A 313 -5.87 -1.64 -29.74
C GLY A 313 -5.86 -0.67 -28.58
N ILE A 314 -7.00 -0.48 -27.94
CA ILE A 314 -7.18 0.40 -26.79
C ILE A 314 -7.72 -0.43 -25.63
N ASP A 315 -6.98 -0.47 -24.52
CA ASP A 315 -7.42 -1.07 -23.28
C ASP A 315 -7.70 0.04 -22.26
N SER A 316 -8.99 0.24 -21.97
CA SER A 316 -9.46 1.21 -21.01
C SER A 316 -9.82 0.53 -19.70
N GLY A 317 -8.81 0.30 -18.85
CA GLY A 317 -8.99 -0.29 -17.53
C GLY A 317 -9.52 0.69 -16.48
N SER A 318 -9.79 0.18 -15.28
CA SER A 318 -10.28 0.97 -14.13
C SER A 318 -9.32 2.06 -13.66
N THR A 319 -8.00 1.83 -13.79
CA THR A 319 -6.95 2.75 -13.29
C THR A 319 -6.04 3.28 -14.38
N THR A 320 -5.93 2.59 -15.51
CA THR A 320 -4.98 2.91 -16.57
C THR A 320 -5.62 2.80 -17.94
N VAL A 321 -5.10 3.60 -18.88
CA VAL A 321 -5.39 3.49 -20.31
C VAL A 321 -4.12 3.03 -21.01
N LYS A 322 -4.26 2.06 -21.88
CA LYS A 322 -3.18 1.56 -22.72
C LYS A 322 -3.60 1.62 -24.19
N LEU A 323 -2.66 1.95 -25.06
CA LEU A 323 -2.85 2.01 -26.49
C LEU A 323 -1.67 1.33 -27.17
N VAL A 324 -1.95 0.46 -28.11
CA VAL A 324 -0.95 -0.24 -28.93
C VAL A 324 -1.34 -0.11 -30.40
N VAL A 325 -0.36 0.24 -31.24
CA VAL A 325 -0.51 0.23 -32.69
C VAL A 325 0.40 -0.86 -33.27
N VAL A 326 -0.17 -1.72 -34.09
CA VAL A 326 0.58 -2.79 -34.76
C VAL A 326 0.42 -2.71 -36.28
N ASP A 327 1.42 -3.24 -37.01
CA ASP A 327 1.37 -3.46 -38.44
C ASP A 327 0.71 -4.80 -38.80
N GLU A 328 0.63 -5.12 -40.08
CA GLU A 328 0.09 -6.38 -40.59
C GLU A 328 0.89 -7.63 -40.19
N LYS A 329 2.13 -7.46 -39.73
CA LYS A 329 3.00 -8.53 -39.21
C LYS A 329 2.94 -8.67 -37.69
N SER A 330 2.00 -7.99 -37.03
CA SER A 330 1.87 -7.96 -35.56
C SER A 330 3.05 -7.28 -34.84
N GLN A 331 3.89 -6.51 -35.54
CA GLN A 331 4.99 -5.77 -34.97
C GLN A 331 4.47 -4.48 -34.33
N ILE A 332 5.02 -4.10 -33.20
CA ILE A 332 4.62 -2.89 -32.48
C ILE A 332 5.25 -1.64 -33.11
N LEU A 333 4.41 -0.69 -33.50
CA LEU A 333 4.78 0.62 -34.01
C LEU A 333 4.75 1.68 -32.90
N TYR A 334 3.75 1.62 -32.03
CA TYR A 334 3.55 2.60 -30.97
C TYR A 334 2.91 1.98 -29.74
N THR A 335 3.29 2.47 -28.56
CA THR A 335 2.66 2.11 -27.30
C THR A 335 2.47 3.33 -26.42
N ASN A 336 1.36 3.36 -25.69
CA ASN A 336 1.15 4.29 -24.59
C ASN A 336 0.58 3.53 -23.38
N TYR A 337 1.05 3.88 -22.18
CA TYR A 337 0.59 3.34 -20.93
C TYR A 337 0.55 4.47 -19.90
N GLN A 338 -0.64 4.86 -19.45
CA GLN A 338 -0.78 5.98 -18.51
C GLN A 338 -1.98 5.81 -17.58
N PRO A 339 -1.98 6.46 -16.39
CA PRO A 339 -3.14 6.51 -15.50
C PRO A 339 -4.34 7.14 -16.21
N ASN A 340 -5.57 6.59 -16.00
CA ASN A 340 -6.78 7.10 -16.63
C ASN A 340 -7.38 8.34 -15.95
N LEU A 341 -6.91 8.69 -14.75
CA LEU A 341 -7.34 9.86 -13.96
C LEU A 341 -8.87 9.95 -13.73
N GLY A 342 -9.58 8.81 -13.82
CA GLY A 342 -11.05 8.74 -13.72
C GLY A 342 -11.82 9.15 -14.99
N ASN A 343 -11.13 9.65 -16.02
CA ASN A 343 -11.73 9.97 -17.33
C ASN A 343 -10.79 9.59 -18.47
N PRO A 344 -10.98 8.43 -19.12
CA PRO A 344 -10.10 7.94 -20.17
C PRO A 344 -10.22 8.71 -21.50
N LEU A 345 -11.37 9.30 -21.80
CA LEU A 345 -11.64 9.86 -23.13
C LEU A 345 -10.70 10.98 -23.57
N PRO A 346 -10.41 12.03 -22.75
CA PRO A 346 -9.46 13.07 -23.12
C PRO A 346 -8.07 12.52 -23.39
N LEU A 347 -7.62 11.54 -22.59
CA LEU A 347 -6.30 10.92 -22.70
C LEU A 347 -6.16 10.12 -24.00
N ILE A 348 -7.17 9.32 -24.34
CA ILE A 348 -7.21 8.56 -25.60
C ILE A 348 -7.23 9.53 -26.78
N ARG A 349 -8.06 10.56 -26.72
CA ARG A 349 -8.14 11.59 -27.78
C ARG A 349 -6.78 12.27 -28.01
N GLU A 350 -6.10 12.64 -26.96
CA GLU A 350 -4.77 13.26 -27.02
C GLU A 350 -3.77 12.34 -27.74
N GLN A 351 -3.72 11.06 -27.37
CA GLN A 351 -2.84 10.09 -27.98
C GLN A 351 -3.17 9.85 -29.46
N LEU A 352 -4.45 9.71 -29.80
CA LEU A 352 -4.87 9.55 -31.20
C LEU A 352 -4.51 10.78 -32.04
N LEU A 353 -4.78 11.99 -31.52
CA LEU A 353 -4.42 13.23 -32.22
C LEU A 353 -2.91 13.36 -32.41
N LYS A 354 -2.11 12.97 -31.43
CA LYS A 354 -0.65 12.92 -31.53
C LYS A 354 -0.21 11.99 -32.66
N ILE A 355 -0.74 10.77 -32.69
CA ILE A 355 -0.43 9.78 -33.74
C ILE A 355 -0.76 10.32 -35.13
N TYR A 356 -1.96 10.85 -35.34
CA TYR A 356 -2.36 11.40 -36.65
C TYR A 356 -1.57 12.65 -37.06
N LYS A 357 -1.15 13.49 -36.09
CA LYS A 357 -0.31 14.66 -36.36
C LYS A 357 1.10 14.27 -36.76
N GLU A 358 1.68 13.27 -36.10
CA GLU A 358 3.03 12.79 -36.38
C GLU A 358 3.10 11.90 -37.64
N HIS A 359 1.97 11.28 -38.01
CA HIS A 359 1.86 10.35 -39.14
C HIS A 359 0.64 10.68 -40.04
N PRO A 360 0.67 11.81 -40.78
CA PRO A 360 -0.51 12.33 -41.51
C PRO A 360 -1.00 11.44 -42.67
N GLY A 361 -0.23 10.43 -43.08
CA GLY A 361 -0.60 9.46 -44.12
C GLY A 361 -1.03 8.09 -43.57
N LEU A 362 -1.26 7.97 -42.27
CA LEU A 362 -1.55 6.71 -41.62
C LEU A 362 -2.87 6.08 -42.10
N GLN A 363 -2.78 4.83 -42.54
CA GLN A 363 -3.95 4.03 -42.94
C GLN A 363 -4.37 3.14 -41.74
N VAL A 364 -5.35 3.60 -40.97
CA VAL A 364 -5.92 2.81 -39.87
C VAL A 364 -7.00 1.91 -40.46
N VAL A 365 -6.79 0.59 -40.39
CA VAL A 365 -7.72 -0.43 -40.89
C VAL A 365 -8.72 -0.84 -39.85
N SER A 366 -8.29 -0.92 -38.58
CA SER A 366 -9.21 -1.23 -37.48
C SER A 366 -8.79 -0.58 -36.18
N VAL A 367 -9.80 -0.22 -35.39
CA VAL A 367 -9.65 0.21 -33.99
C VAL A 367 -10.49 -0.72 -33.13
N THR A 368 -9.86 -1.43 -32.22
CA THR A 368 -10.52 -2.35 -31.30
C THR A 368 -10.33 -1.88 -29.87
N THR A 369 -11.39 -1.82 -29.10
CA THR A 369 -11.37 -1.41 -27.69
C THR A 369 -11.68 -2.59 -26.78
N THR A 370 -11.11 -2.58 -25.57
CA THR A 370 -11.32 -3.58 -24.53
C THR A 370 -11.19 -2.96 -23.14
N GLY A 371 -11.38 -3.75 -22.08
CA GLY A 371 -11.31 -3.32 -20.70
C GLY A 371 -12.62 -2.79 -20.15
N TYR A 372 -12.61 -2.33 -18.89
CA TYR A 372 -13.80 -1.86 -18.18
C TYR A 372 -14.53 -0.72 -18.90
N GLY A 373 -13.80 0.16 -19.58
CA GLY A 373 -14.35 1.28 -20.37
C GLY A 373 -14.60 0.96 -21.83
N GLU A 374 -14.64 -0.30 -22.24
CA GLU A 374 -14.77 -0.75 -23.63
C GLU A 374 -15.93 -0.06 -24.37
N GLU A 375 -17.13 -0.17 -23.85
CA GLU A 375 -18.34 0.37 -24.50
C GLU A 375 -18.30 1.90 -24.58
N LEU A 376 -17.84 2.58 -23.53
CA LEU A 376 -17.69 4.04 -23.51
C LEU A 376 -16.72 4.51 -24.61
N VAL A 377 -15.56 3.89 -24.71
CA VAL A 377 -14.52 4.24 -25.68
C VAL A 377 -14.98 3.90 -27.09
N LYS A 378 -15.60 2.72 -27.30
CA LYS A 378 -16.16 2.30 -28.59
C LYS A 378 -17.16 3.32 -29.15
N ASN A 379 -18.09 3.74 -28.31
CA ASN A 379 -19.12 4.69 -28.71
C ASN A 379 -18.56 6.10 -28.95
N ALA A 380 -17.64 6.58 -28.07
CA ALA A 380 -17.06 7.91 -28.17
C ALA A 380 -16.19 8.10 -29.42
N PHE A 381 -15.41 7.09 -29.80
CA PHE A 381 -14.48 7.15 -30.93
C PHE A 381 -14.97 6.37 -32.17
N ARG A 382 -16.15 5.76 -32.12
CA ARG A 382 -16.73 4.92 -33.19
C ARG A 382 -15.76 3.81 -33.62
N CYS A 383 -15.20 3.11 -32.60
CA CYS A 383 -14.29 2.01 -32.88
C CYS A 383 -15.00 0.85 -33.62
N ASP A 384 -14.27 0.16 -34.48
CA ASP A 384 -14.80 -0.93 -35.28
C ASP A 384 -15.27 -2.10 -34.42
N TYR A 385 -14.49 -2.44 -33.39
CA TYR A 385 -14.77 -3.59 -32.53
C TYR A 385 -14.68 -3.22 -31.05
N GLY A 386 -15.60 -3.80 -30.26
CA GLY A 386 -15.47 -3.94 -28.82
C GLY A 386 -15.17 -5.39 -28.50
N LEU A 387 -14.23 -5.64 -27.62
CA LEU A 387 -13.77 -6.96 -27.29
C LEU A 387 -13.77 -7.17 -25.77
N VAL A 388 -14.38 -8.25 -25.31
CA VAL A 388 -14.34 -8.63 -23.90
C VAL A 388 -12.88 -8.78 -23.46
N GLU A 389 -12.54 -8.21 -22.32
CA GLU A 389 -11.17 -8.12 -21.82
C GLU A 389 -10.47 -9.48 -21.75
N THR A 390 -11.18 -10.51 -21.28
CA THR A 390 -10.65 -11.88 -21.20
C THR A 390 -10.23 -12.43 -22.58
N VAL A 391 -11.00 -12.11 -23.64
CA VAL A 391 -10.67 -12.53 -25.01
C VAL A 391 -9.46 -11.77 -25.55
N ALA A 392 -9.33 -10.49 -25.22
CA ALA A 392 -8.14 -9.70 -25.60
C ALA A 392 -6.88 -10.29 -24.97
N HIS A 393 -6.89 -10.50 -23.65
CA HIS A 393 -5.77 -11.09 -22.91
C HIS A 393 -5.40 -12.49 -23.42
N PHE A 394 -6.38 -13.34 -23.68
CA PHE A 394 -6.16 -14.67 -24.25
C PHE A 394 -5.57 -14.60 -25.67
N THR A 395 -6.05 -13.68 -26.49
CA THR A 395 -5.54 -13.49 -27.86
C THR A 395 -4.07 -13.10 -27.84
N ALA A 396 -3.65 -12.22 -26.93
CA ALA A 396 -2.26 -11.83 -26.76
C ALA A 396 -1.41 -12.97 -26.21
N ALA A 397 -1.89 -13.71 -25.21
CA ALA A 397 -1.15 -14.83 -24.62
C ALA A 397 -0.85 -15.92 -25.66
N LYS A 398 -1.81 -16.24 -26.55
CA LYS A 398 -1.62 -17.20 -27.66
C LYS A 398 -0.57 -16.77 -28.69
N TYR A 399 -0.23 -15.51 -28.77
CA TYR A 399 0.87 -15.04 -29.63
C TYR A 399 2.23 -15.54 -29.08
N PHE A 400 2.42 -15.54 -27.77
CA PHE A 400 3.65 -15.98 -27.13
C PHE A 400 3.68 -17.49 -26.87
N MET A 401 2.54 -18.08 -26.59
CA MET A 401 2.38 -19.50 -26.28
C MET A 401 1.07 -20.03 -26.88
N PRO A 402 1.08 -20.56 -28.12
CA PRO A 402 -0.12 -21.02 -28.82
C PRO A 402 -0.92 -22.10 -28.08
N ASP A 403 -0.24 -22.90 -27.28
CA ASP A 403 -0.76 -24.03 -26.50
C ASP A 403 -0.74 -23.76 -24.98
N VAL A 404 -0.98 -22.50 -24.59
CA VAL A 404 -1.06 -22.05 -23.20
C VAL A 404 -2.14 -22.83 -22.42
N ASP A 405 -1.78 -23.32 -21.22
CA ASP A 405 -2.69 -24.00 -20.29
C ASP A 405 -3.37 -23.04 -19.33
N PHE A 406 -2.62 -22.02 -18.88
CA PHE A 406 -3.08 -21.10 -17.86
C PHE A 406 -2.55 -19.68 -18.08
N ILE A 407 -3.40 -18.71 -17.85
CA ILE A 407 -3.04 -17.29 -17.94
C ILE A 407 -3.33 -16.62 -16.61
N ILE A 408 -2.38 -15.87 -16.10
CA ILE A 408 -2.53 -15.10 -14.86
C ILE A 408 -2.26 -13.64 -15.18
N ASP A 409 -3.28 -12.83 -15.03
CA ASP A 409 -3.22 -11.38 -15.16
C ASP A 409 -3.37 -10.73 -13.79
N ILE A 410 -2.30 -10.07 -13.32
CA ILE A 410 -2.32 -9.31 -12.08
C ILE A 410 -2.17 -7.83 -12.41
N GLY A 411 -3.29 -7.14 -12.37
CA GLY A 411 -3.37 -5.70 -12.55
C GLY A 411 -2.99 -4.91 -11.29
N GLY A 412 -3.22 -3.61 -11.35
CA GLY A 412 -3.03 -2.73 -10.19
C GLY A 412 -4.07 -2.95 -9.09
N GLN A 413 -5.30 -3.28 -9.45
CA GLN A 413 -6.45 -3.34 -8.53
C GLN A 413 -7.21 -4.66 -8.56
N ASP A 414 -7.11 -5.38 -9.64
CA ASP A 414 -7.81 -6.63 -9.90
C ASP A 414 -6.86 -7.71 -10.35
N MET A 415 -7.33 -8.93 -10.29
CA MET A 415 -6.64 -10.11 -10.78
C MET A 415 -7.63 -10.97 -11.55
N LYS A 416 -7.19 -11.47 -12.69
CA LYS A 416 -7.95 -12.39 -13.54
C LYS A 416 -7.07 -13.56 -13.91
N CYS A 417 -7.58 -14.76 -13.74
CA CYS A 417 -6.87 -15.97 -14.13
C CYS A 417 -7.78 -16.80 -15.04
N PHE A 418 -7.19 -17.39 -16.06
CA PHE A 418 -7.94 -18.17 -17.06
C PHE A 418 -7.34 -19.55 -17.21
N LYS A 419 -8.14 -20.59 -17.02
CA LYS A 419 -7.79 -21.95 -17.38
C LYS A 419 -8.16 -22.20 -18.82
N ILE A 420 -7.25 -22.77 -19.58
CA ILE A 420 -7.41 -23.05 -21.01
C ILE A 420 -7.43 -24.57 -21.21
N GLU A 421 -8.47 -25.07 -21.85
CA GLU A 421 -8.62 -26.48 -22.23
C GLU A 421 -9.09 -26.53 -23.67
N ASP A 422 -8.51 -27.42 -24.46
CA ASP A 422 -8.82 -27.59 -25.88
C ASP A 422 -8.77 -26.27 -26.70
N GLY A 423 -7.86 -25.37 -26.32
CA GLY A 423 -7.66 -24.08 -27.00
C GLY A 423 -8.74 -23.02 -26.74
N ALA A 424 -9.60 -23.24 -25.75
CA ALA A 424 -10.64 -22.32 -25.30
C ALA A 424 -10.56 -22.07 -23.79
N ILE A 425 -11.08 -20.93 -23.33
CA ILE A 425 -11.17 -20.60 -21.90
C ILE A 425 -12.23 -21.51 -21.28
N SER A 426 -11.82 -22.42 -20.39
CA SER A 426 -12.70 -23.37 -19.69
C SER A 426 -13.16 -22.83 -18.33
N ASN A 427 -12.33 -22.03 -17.66
CA ASN A 427 -12.69 -21.42 -16.38
C ASN A 427 -12.03 -20.05 -16.20
N ILE A 428 -12.69 -19.18 -15.43
CA ILE A 428 -12.21 -17.83 -15.10
C ILE A 428 -12.28 -17.64 -13.58
N PHE A 429 -11.17 -17.21 -13.00
CA PHE A 429 -11.07 -16.85 -11.59
C PHE A 429 -10.88 -15.33 -11.51
N LEU A 430 -11.70 -14.66 -10.74
CA LEU A 430 -11.69 -13.19 -10.62
C LEU A 430 -11.49 -12.78 -9.16
N ASN A 431 -10.69 -11.75 -8.96
CA ASN A 431 -10.60 -11.02 -7.70
C ASN A 431 -10.70 -9.52 -7.98
N GLU A 432 -11.91 -9.01 -7.94
CA GLU A 432 -12.21 -7.58 -8.13
C GLU A 432 -12.45 -6.86 -6.79
N ALA A 433 -12.75 -7.61 -5.75
CA ALA A 433 -13.15 -7.05 -4.44
C ALA A 433 -11.98 -6.77 -3.50
N CYS A 434 -10.82 -7.38 -3.70
CA CYS A 434 -9.71 -7.29 -2.75
C CYS A 434 -8.37 -7.06 -3.45
N SER A 435 -7.69 -5.98 -3.10
CA SER A 435 -6.36 -5.66 -3.65
C SER A 435 -5.21 -6.50 -3.07
N SER A 436 -5.49 -7.39 -2.09
CA SER A 436 -4.46 -8.31 -1.56
C SER A 436 -4.09 -9.32 -2.64
N GLY A 437 -2.90 -9.22 -3.18
CA GLY A 437 -2.46 -9.98 -4.34
C GLY A 437 -2.37 -9.17 -5.63
N CYS A 438 -2.69 -7.87 -5.61
CA CYS A 438 -2.57 -6.96 -6.77
C CYS A 438 -1.46 -5.93 -6.57
N GLY A 439 -1.10 -5.21 -7.63
CA GLY A 439 -0.01 -4.22 -7.60
C GLY A 439 -0.21 -3.09 -6.60
N SER A 440 -1.46 -2.64 -6.38
CA SER A 440 -1.76 -1.58 -5.40
C SER A 440 -1.48 -2.00 -3.95
N PHE A 441 -1.49 -3.29 -3.64
CA PHE A 441 -1.06 -3.80 -2.34
C PHE A 441 0.42 -3.50 -2.10
N LEU A 442 1.29 -3.87 -3.04
CA LEU A 442 2.72 -3.59 -2.96
C LEU A 442 3.01 -2.09 -2.94
N GLN A 443 2.30 -1.31 -3.75
CA GLN A 443 2.42 0.14 -3.79
C GLN A 443 2.08 0.78 -2.44
N THR A 444 1.00 0.33 -1.78
CA THR A 444 0.59 0.83 -0.47
C THR A 444 1.68 0.59 0.59
N PHE A 445 2.26 -0.62 0.61
CA PHE A 445 3.34 -0.93 1.55
C PHE A 445 4.63 -0.19 1.23
N ALA A 446 5.03 -0.10 -0.04
CA ALA A 446 6.19 0.69 -0.45
C ALA A 446 6.08 2.14 0.02
N GLN A 447 4.94 2.79 -0.23
CA GLN A 447 4.69 4.17 0.20
C GLN A 447 4.67 4.33 1.73
N ALA A 448 4.03 3.39 2.45
CA ALA A 448 4.01 3.41 3.92
C ALA A 448 5.42 3.29 4.52
N LEU A 449 6.31 2.57 3.82
CA LEU A 449 7.71 2.40 4.19
C LEU A 449 8.63 3.49 3.62
N GLY A 450 8.09 4.48 2.89
CA GLY A 450 8.83 5.64 2.35
C GLY A 450 9.58 5.38 1.05
N TYR A 451 9.19 4.35 0.30
CA TYR A 451 9.86 3.96 -0.95
C TYR A 451 8.95 4.15 -2.17
N ASP A 452 9.57 4.47 -3.31
CA ASP A 452 8.96 4.25 -4.62
C ASP A 452 8.78 2.73 -4.86
N VAL A 453 7.70 2.35 -5.54
CA VAL A 453 7.35 0.94 -5.72
C VAL A 453 8.38 0.15 -6.51
N LYS A 454 9.06 0.76 -7.50
CA LYS A 454 10.11 0.10 -8.28
C LYS A 454 11.37 -0.11 -7.45
N LYS A 455 11.75 0.92 -6.67
CA LYS A 455 12.88 0.82 -5.74
C LYS A 455 12.59 -0.24 -4.68
N PHE A 456 11.40 -0.25 -4.11
CA PHE A 456 10.99 -1.25 -3.12
C PHE A 456 11.07 -2.67 -3.68
N ALA A 457 10.56 -2.90 -4.90
CA ALA A 457 10.64 -4.19 -5.58
C ALA A 457 12.09 -4.66 -5.76
N SER A 458 13.00 -3.75 -6.16
CA SER A 458 14.42 -4.09 -6.37
C SER A 458 15.15 -4.48 -5.08
N LEU A 459 14.74 -3.94 -3.92
CA LEU A 459 15.33 -4.29 -2.62
C LEU A 459 15.09 -5.77 -2.27
N GLY A 460 13.91 -6.32 -2.61
CA GLY A 460 13.56 -7.70 -2.27
C GLY A 460 14.27 -8.77 -3.10
N LEU A 461 14.92 -8.42 -4.23
CA LEU A 461 15.50 -9.42 -5.13
C LEU A 461 16.60 -10.26 -4.47
N PHE A 462 17.44 -9.63 -3.66
CA PHE A 462 18.59 -10.29 -3.02
C PHE A 462 18.47 -10.32 -1.49
N ALA A 463 17.22 -10.31 -1.00
CA ALA A 463 16.95 -10.50 0.42
C ALA A 463 17.48 -11.85 0.90
N ASP A 464 18.24 -11.86 1.98
CA ASP A 464 18.88 -13.07 2.52
C ASP A 464 17.93 -13.95 3.32
N ARG A 465 16.92 -13.33 3.96
CA ARG A 465 15.93 -14.00 4.83
C ARG A 465 14.54 -13.38 4.63
N PRO A 466 13.88 -13.57 3.46
CA PRO A 466 12.54 -13.05 3.21
C PRO A 466 11.58 -13.41 4.35
N VAL A 467 10.79 -12.45 4.83
CA VAL A 467 9.85 -12.70 5.94
C VAL A 467 8.72 -13.61 5.45
N ASP A 468 8.41 -14.68 6.19
CA ASP A 468 7.18 -15.44 5.93
C ASP A 468 5.96 -14.67 6.42
N LEU A 469 5.30 -13.99 5.49
CA LEU A 469 4.07 -13.24 5.73
C LEU A 469 2.80 -14.05 5.45
N GLY A 470 2.95 -15.23 4.88
CA GLY A 470 1.85 -16.12 4.51
C GLY A 470 0.91 -15.52 3.46
N SER A 471 -0.28 -16.11 3.32
CA SER A 471 -1.36 -15.61 2.48
C SER A 471 -2.43 -14.92 3.34
N ARG A 472 -2.36 -13.59 3.48
CA ARG A 472 -3.27 -12.81 4.34
C ARG A 472 -3.86 -11.63 3.59
N CYS A 473 -5.02 -11.16 4.03
CA CYS A 473 -5.58 -9.92 3.50
C CYS A 473 -4.74 -8.70 3.95
N THR A 474 -4.87 -7.58 3.25
CA THR A 474 -4.09 -6.35 3.49
C THR A 474 -4.14 -5.89 4.94
N VAL A 475 -5.28 -6.04 5.62
CA VAL A 475 -5.46 -5.63 7.01
C VAL A 475 -4.58 -6.45 7.96
N PHE A 476 -4.62 -7.77 7.83
CA PHE A 476 -3.78 -8.65 8.65
C PHE A 476 -2.30 -8.59 8.25
N MET A 477 -2.02 -8.26 6.99
CA MET A 477 -0.67 -8.10 6.50
C MET A 477 0.05 -6.92 7.18
N ASN A 478 -0.63 -5.80 7.43
CA ASN A 478 -0.08 -4.69 8.19
C ASN A 478 0.47 -5.14 9.55
N SER A 479 -0.32 -5.91 10.30
CA SER A 479 0.10 -6.44 11.59
C SER A 479 1.30 -7.38 11.48
N SER A 480 1.35 -8.20 10.42
CA SER A 480 2.47 -9.13 10.18
C SER A 480 3.75 -8.40 9.79
N VAL A 481 3.66 -7.38 8.92
CA VAL A 481 4.81 -6.53 8.56
C VAL A 481 5.38 -5.82 9.78
N LYS A 482 4.53 -5.25 10.62
CA LYS A 482 4.96 -4.60 11.86
C LYS A 482 5.61 -5.57 12.83
N GLN A 483 5.05 -6.76 12.96
CA GLN A 483 5.66 -7.77 13.82
C GLN A 483 7.05 -8.12 13.30
N ALA A 484 7.20 -8.32 11.99
CA ALA A 484 8.51 -8.56 11.39
C ALA A 484 9.50 -7.40 11.63
N GLN A 485 9.02 -6.15 11.56
CA GLN A 485 9.84 -4.97 11.89
C GLN A 485 10.30 -5.00 13.36
N LYS A 486 9.39 -5.31 14.29
CA LYS A 486 9.72 -5.46 15.71
C LYS A 486 10.73 -6.58 15.98
N ASP A 487 10.63 -7.64 15.18
CA ASP A 487 11.51 -8.80 15.24
C ASP A 487 12.83 -8.57 14.46
N GLY A 488 13.10 -7.34 14.00
CA GLY A 488 14.35 -6.92 13.38
C GLY A 488 14.50 -7.30 11.91
N ALA A 489 13.42 -7.57 11.19
CA ALA A 489 13.50 -7.82 9.75
C ALA A 489 13.90 -6.56 8.98
N SER A 490 14.84 -6.70 8.05
CA SER A 490 15.26 -5.62 7.16
C SER A 490 14.17 -5.27 6.14
N ILE A 491 14.27 -4.09 5.53
CA ILE A 491 13.36 -3.66 4.47
C ILE A 491 13.40 -4.60 3.27
N GLU A 492 14.59 -5.09 2.92
CA GLU A 492 14.81 -6.06 1.86
C GLU A 492 14.01 -7.34 2.12
N ASN A 493 14.10 -7.87 3.34
CA ASN A 493 13.43 -9.08 3.77
C ASN A 493 11.90 -8.91 3.82
N ILE A 494 11.41 -7.73 4.19
CA ILE A 494 9.99 -7.37 4.15
C ILE A 494 9.50 -7.25 2.71
N SER A 495 10.26 -6.60 1.83
CA SER A 495 9.91 -6.45 0.42
C SER A 495 9.79 -7.78 -0.31
N ALA A 496 10.75 -8.68 -0.08
CA ALA A 496 10.70 -10.04 -0.61
C ALA A 496 9.50 -10.82 -0.06
N GLY A 497 9.26 -10.76 1.25
CA GLY A 497 8.13 -11.41 1.90
C GLY A 497 6.78 -10.94 1.37
N LEU A 498 6.61 -9.64 1.13
CA LEU A 498 5.40 -9.08 0.52
C LEU A 498 5.22 -9.56 -0.93
N SER A 499 6.30 -9.66 -1.71
CA SER A 499 6.25 -10.17 -3.08
C SER A 499 5.84 -11.65 -3.11
N ILE A 500 6.35 -12.46 -2.19
CA ILE A 500 5.94 -13.87 -2.01
C ILE A 500 4.46 -13.95 -1.59
N SER A 501 4.03 -13.10 -0.67
CA SER A 501 2.66 -13.07 -0.18
C SER A 501 1.63 -12.72 -1.26
N VAL A 502 1.97 -11.81 -2.19
CA VAL A 502 1.12 -11.51 -3.38
C VAL A 502 0.84 -12.78 -4.16
N VAL A 503 1.87 -13.57 -4.42
CA VAL A 503 1.78 -14.83 -5.15
C VAL A 503 0.94 -15.87 -4.39
N LYS A 504 1.22 -16.05 -3.10
CA LYS A 504 0.45 -16.98 -2.25
C LYS A 504 -1.03 -16.58 -2.19
N ASN A 505 -1.35 -15.27 -2.15
CA ASN A 505 -2.73 -14.81 -2.22
C ASN A 505 -3.38 -15.15 -3.57
N ALA A 506 -2.67 -14.96 -4.69
CA ALA A 506 -3.16 -15.32 -6.00
C ALA A 506 -3.49 -16.81 -6.09
N LEU A 507 -2.55 -17.65 -5.74
CA LEU A 507 -2.66 -19.12 -5.88
C LEU A 507 -3.70 -19.71 -4.92
N TYR A 508 -3.61 -19.39 -3.64
CA TYR A 508 -4.37 -20.09 -2.60
C TYR A 508 -5.71 -19.43 -2.24
N LYS A 509 -5.88 -18.15 -2.49
CA LYS A 509 -7.13 -17.43 -2.16
C LYS A 509 -8.03 -17.19 -3.36
N VAL A 510 -7.46 -16.86 -4.52
CA VAL A 510 -8.21 -16.52 -5.72
C VAL A 510 -8.41 -17.78 -6.56
N ILE A 511 -7.33 -18.41 -7.00
CA ILE A 511 -7.39 -19.60 -7.86
C ILE A 511 -7.84 -20.82 -7.04
N ARG A 512 -7.46 -20.87 -5.76
CA ARG A 512 -7.72 -21.98 -4.83
C ARG A 512 -7.13 -23.31 -5.33
N ALA A 513 -5.96 -23.22 -5.96
CA ALA A 513 -5.23 -24.38 -6.41
C ALA A 513 -4.85 -25.27 -5.22
N SER A 514 -5.15 -26.55 -5.30
CA SER A 514 -4.74 -27.54 -4.28
C SER A 514 -3.30 -27.98 -4.51
N SER A 515 -2.82 -27.90 -5.76
CA SER A 515 -1.44 -28.15 -6.13
C SER A 515 -1.04 -27.35 -7.38
N PRO A 516 0.26 -27.08 -7.57
CA PRO A 516 0.75 -26.41 -8.78
C PRO A 516 0.39 -27.12 -10.08
N GLU A 517 0.30 -28.46 -10.08
CA GLU A 517 0.01 -29.28 -11.25
C GLU A 517 -1.39 -29.02 -11.84
N GLU A 518 -2.34 -28.55 -11.02
CA GLU A 518 -3.70 -28.22 -11.48
C GLU A 518 -3.74 -27.08 -12.50
N LEU A 519 -2.71 -26.23 -12.51
CA LEU A 519 -2.62 -25.09 -13.42
C LEU A 519 -1.93 -25.45 -14.75
N GLY A 520 -1.38 -26.66 -14.87
CA GLY A 520 -0.59 -27.06 -16.03
C GLY A 520 0.84 -26.49 -15.96
N ARG A 521 1.58 -26.63 -17.08
CA ARG A 521 2.98 -26.21 -17.15
C ARG A 521 3.23 -25.08 -18.15
N LYS A 522 2.28 -24.81 -19.03
CA LYS A 522 2.38 -23.78 -20.07
C LYS A 522 1.64 -22.53 -19.62
N ILE A 523 2.33 -21.73 -18.82
CA ILE A 523 1.74 -20.59 -18.12
C ILE A 523 2.28 -19.28 -18.70
N VAL A 524 1.36 -18.36 -19.04
CA VAL A 524 1.67 -16.97 -19.39
C VAL A 524 1.23 -16.08 -18.25
N VAL A 525 2.16 -15.26 -17.74
CA VAL A 525 1.86 -14.26 -16.72
C VAL A 525 1.88 -12.86 -17.34
N GLN A 526 0.92 -12.04 -16.98
CA GLN A 526 0.71 -10.71 -17.55
C GLN A 526 0.13 -9.74 -16.51
N GLY A 527 -0.07 -8.49 -16.90
CA GLY A 527 -0.45 -7.41 -16.00
C GLY A 527 0.76 -6.65 -15.44
N GLY A 528 0.51 -5.41 -15.01
CA GLY A 528 1.59 -4.51 -14.59
C GLY A 528 2.36 -4.98 -13.36
N THR A 529 1.76 -5.82 -12.52
CA THR A 529 2.40 -6.34 -11.30
C THR A 529 3.58 -7.28 -11.62
N PHE A 530 3.54 -7.99 -12.74
CA PHE A 530 4.64 -8.88 -13.16
C PHE A 530 5.88 -8.16 -13.73
N TYR A 531 5.86 -6.83 -13.86
CA TYR A 531 7.09 -6.06 -14.04
C TYR A 531 7.96 -6.04 -12.76
N ASN A 532 7.38 -6.36 -11.61
CA ASN A 532 8.13 -6.65 -10.39
C ASN A 532 8.73 -8.05 -10.48
N GLU A 533 10.04 -8.13 -10.71
CA GLU A 533 10.76 -9.39 -10.87
C GLU A 533 10.84 -10.23 -9.59
N ALA A 534 10.69 -9.60 -8.41
CA ALA A 534 10.56 -10.33 -7.16
C ALA A 534 9.23 -11.12 -7.10
N VAL A 535 8.12 -10.53 -7.59
CA VAL A 535 6.83 -11.23 -7.72
C VAL A 535 6.92 -12.34 -8.77
N LEU A 536 7.52 -12.04 -9.92
CA LEU A 536 7.70 -13.00 -11.01
C LEU A 536 8.51 -14.22 -10.54
N ARG A 537 9.62 -13.99 -9.86
CA ARG A 537 10.46 -15.06 -9.31
C ARG A 537 9.77 -15.84 -8.20
N ALA A 538 9.08 -15.14 -7.31
CA ALA A 538 8.29 -15.79 -6.26
C ALA A 538 7.23 -16.74 -6.87
N PHE A 539 6.60 -16.31 -7.98
CA PHE A 539 5.62 -17.12 -8.68
C PHE A 539 6.24 -18.42 -9.24
N GLU A 540 7.38 -18.32 -9.93
CA GLU A 540 8.08 -19.50 -10.45
C GLU A 540 8.53 -20.46 -9.35
N LYS A 541 9.01 -19.90 -8.21
CA LYS A 541 9.41 -20.73 -7.06
C LYS A 541 8.25 -21.45 -6.41
N GLU A 542 7.13 -20.75 -6.22
CA GLU A 542 5.93 -21.31 -5.59
C GLU A 542 5.28 -22.40 -6.48
N MET A 543 5.30 -22.17 -7.80
CA MET A 543 4.76 -23.12 -8.78
C MET A 543 5.71 -24.23 -9.16
N GLY A 544 7.01 -24.08 -8.94
CA GLY A 544 8.03 -25.02 -9.39
C GLY A 544 8.13 -25.15 -10.92
N VAL A 545 7.68 -24.14 -11.68
CA VAL A 545 7.71 -24.12 -13.14
C VAL A 545 8.21 -22.75 -13.66
N GLU A 546 8.87 -22.78 -14.81
CA GLU A 546 9.18 -21.55 -15.53
C GLU A 546 7.95 -21.05 -16.28
N VAL A 547 7.73 -19.73 -16.26
CA VAL A 547 6.59 -19.11 -16.94
C VAL A 547 7.06 -18.14 -18.03
N ILE A 548 6.17 -17.82 -18.97
CA ILE A 548 6.42 -16.76 -19.94
C ILE A 548 5.83 -15.44 -19.39
N ARG A 549 6.71 -14.46 -19.22
CA ARG A 549 6.32 -13.07 -18.99
C ARG A 549 6.74 -12.25 -20.22
N PRO A 550 5.78 -11.83 -21.07
CA PRO A 550 6.06 -10.95 -22.20
C PRO A 550 6.68 -9.61 -21.78
N ASP A 551 7.52 -9.03 -22.61
CA ASP A 551 8.07 -7.68 -22.38
C ASP A 551 6.97 -6.62 -22.31
N ILE A 552 5.81 -6.88 -22.91
CA ILE A 552 4.61 -6.06 -22.92
C ILE A 552 3.55 -6.51 -21.89
N ALA A 553 3.96 -7.17 -20.80
CA ALA A 553 3.03 -7.77 -19.83
C ALA A 553 1.90 -6.81 -19.37
N GLY A 554 2.18 -5.52 -19.21
CA GLY A 554 1.16 -4.50 -18.86
C GLY A 554 0.32 -3.99 -20.04
N LEU A 555 0.63 -4.39 -21.27
CA LEU A 555 -0.04 -3.95 -22.52
C LEU A 555 -0.81 -5.07 -23.21
N MET A 556 -0.88 -6.25 -22.59
CA MET A 556 -1.44 -7.46 -23.23
C MET A 556 -2.90 -7.27 -23.68
N GLY A 557 -3.73 -6.57 -22.90
CA GLY A 557 -5.12 -6.26 -23.30
C GLY A 557 -5.18 -5.44 -24.57
N ALA A 558 -4.41 -4.34 -24.65
CA ALA A 558 -4.36 -3.48 -25.83
C ALA A 558 -3.74 -4.19 -27.04
N TYR A 559 -2.66 -4.95 -26.83
CA TYR A 559 -2.03 -5.73 -27.89
C TYR A 559 -2.97 -6.81 -28.45
N GLY A 560 -3.65 -7.55 -27.57
CA GLY A 560 -4.64 -8.55 -27.98
C GLY A 560 -5.84 -7.96 -28.72
N ALA A 561 -6.29 -6.76 -28.33
CA ALA A 561 -7.32 -6.03 -29.05
C ALA A 561 -6.85 -5.64 -30.46
N ALA A 562 -5.61 -5.16 -30.62
CA ALA A 562 -5.03 -4.85 -31.94
C ALA A 562 -4.90 -6.11 -32.81
N LEU A 563 -4.42 -7.23 -32.25
CA LEU A 563 -4.34 -8.52 -32.94
C LEU A 563 -5.71 -9.05 -33.37
N PHE A 564 -6.73 -8.85 -32.55
CA PHE A 564 -8.10 -9.21 -32.92
C PHE A 564 -8.57 -8.43 -34.16
N GLY A 565 -8.40 -7.10 -34.15
CA GLY A 565 -8.72 -6.24 -35.28
C GLY A 565 -7.98 -6.65 -36.56
N LEU A 566 -6.68 -6.96 -36.45
CA LEU A 566 -5.89 -7.49 -37.58
C LEU A 566 -6.47 -8.79 -38.13
N ARG A 567 -6.81 -9.75 -37.27
CA ARG A 567 -7.43 -11.03 -37.73
C ARG A 567 -8.80 -10.85 -38.37
N GLN A 568 -9.59 -9.91 -37.91
CA GLN A 568 -10.90 -9.63 -38.50
C GLN A 568 -10.76 -9.01 -39.90
N SER A 569 -9.81 -8.09 -40.11
CA SER A 569 -9.55 -7.52 -41.43
C SER A 569 -9.07 -8.57 -42.44
N GLN A 570 -8.19 -9.49 -42.01
CA GLN A 570 -7.72 -10.59 -42.87
C GLN A 570 -8.81 -11.61 -43.26
N LYS A 571 -9.89 -11.74 -42.48
CA LYS A 571 -11.04 -12.61 -42.81
C LYS A 571 -12.04 -11.93 -43.75
N ALA A 572 -12.02 -10.60 -43.80
CA ALA A 572 -12.92 -9.82 -44.65
C ALA A 572 -12.43 -9.66 -46.11
N HIS A 573 -11.18 -10.01 -46.34
CA HIS A 573 -10.52 -10.13 -47.64
C HIS A 573 -10.35 -11.61 -48.02
#